data_108f0cfd663e003e745e5eca670b02cf
#
_entry.id   108f0cfd663e003e745e5eca670b02cf
#
_cell.length_a   1.000
_cell.length_b   1.000
_cell.length_c   1.000
_cell.angle_alpha   90.00
_cell.angle_beta   90.00
_cell.angle_gamma   90.00
#
_symmetry.space_group_name_H-M   'P 1'
#
loop_
_entity.id
_entity.type
_entity.pdbx_description
1 polymer ?
#
loop_
_entity_poly.entity_id
_entity_poly.type
_entity_poly.pdbx_seq_one_letter_code
_entity_poly.pdbx_strand_id
1 'polypeptide(L)'
;MRRIILILSLLFCSQLITASNLLIEAESFDQKGGWVVDQQFMDLMGSPYLMAHGMGVPVEDASTTISFPESGTYYVYVRTYNWTSPWHDGKGPGKFTLKIGNKKLPIVLGDEGNQWMWQPAGKISVKAGNSNLTLKDLTGFNGRCDAIYFTTEKEQLPPNETVQLTDFRKKMLDIPAEPEQYSYDVIVTGGGIAGMCAAATASRLGCKVALINDRPVLGGNNSSEVRVHLGGNIGVGPNSGLGRMIREFGHSKEGNAKPAANYEDEKKELFIANEKNITLYANYRAISVKTDGNRIESVIIKHIENGKEVELKAPLFSDCTGDGTIGYLAGADYNMGRESRAEYGEELAPIQPDKMTMGSSVQWYSADKGKPTRFPIFSYGCLLYTSPSPRDMRRSR
;
A
#
# COMPACT_ATOMS: atom_id res chain seq x y z
N MET A 1 -39.50 -63.40 -37.26
CA MET A 1 -38.16 -62.77 -37.33
C MET A 1 -38.33 -61.32 -36.88
N ARG A 2 -38.02 -61.03 -35.61
CA ARG A 2 -37.98 -59.64 -35.06
C ARG A 2 -36.54 -59.17 -35.07
N ARG A 3 -36.25 -58.14 -35.84
CA ARG A 3 -34.94 -57.49 -35.85
C ARG A 3 -34.89 -56.50 -34.68
N ILE A 4 -34.03 -56.74 -33.72
CA ILE A 4 -33.70 -55.81 -32.63
C ILE A 4 -32.64 -54.86 -33.18
N ILE A 5 -33.01 -53.59 -33.29
CA ILE A 5 -32.08 -52.51 -33.63
C ILE A 5 -31.46 -52.02 -32.31
N LEU A 6 -30.18 -52.27 -32.10
CA LEU A 6 -29.40 -51.78 -30.97
C LEU A 6 -28.95 -50.32 -31.32
N ILE A 7 -29.57 -49.31 -30.69
CA ILE A 7 -29.12 -47.92 -30.80
C ILE A 7 -28.05 -47.74 -29.74
N LEU A 8 -26.79 -47.71 -30.18
CA LEU A 8 -25.65 -47.25 -29.33
C LEU A 8 -25.71 -45.75 -29.25
N SER A 9 -26.24 -45.20 -28.16
CA SER A 9 -26.12 -43.78 -27.80
C SER A 9 -24.70 -43.54 -27.28
N LEU A 10 -23.83 -42.97 -28.12
CA LEU A 10 -22.58 -42.38 -27.74
C LEU A 10 -22.90 -41.10 -26.91
N LEU A 11 -22.88 -41.25 -25.58
CA LEU A 11 -22.79 -40.09 -24.70
C LEU A 11 -21.40 -39.43 -24.90
N PHE A 12 -21.35 -38.44 -25.76
CA PHE A 12 -20.25 -37.47 -25.77
C PHE A 12 -20.37 -36.66 -24.49
N CYS A 13 -19.69 -37.07 -23.42
CA CYS A 13 -19.43 -36.25 -22.26
C CYS A 13 -18.46 -35.17 -22.72
N SER A 14 -18.98 -34.05 -23.25
CA SER A 14 -18.18 -32.84 -23.42
C SER A 14 -17.78 -32.37 -22.01
N GLN A 15 -16.61 -32.78 -21.56
CA GLN A 15 -16.00 -32.10 -20.43
C GLN A 15 -15.84 -30.64 -20.86
N LEU A 16 -16.65 -29.77 -20.28
CA LEU A 16 -16.39 -28.34 -20.30
C LEU A 16 -15.01 -28.18 -19.65
N ILE A 17 -13.99 -28.00 -20.49
CA ILE A 17 -12.66 -27.62 -20.00
C ILE A 17 -12.85 -26.21 -19.46
N THR A 18 -13.09 -26.11 -18.16
CA THR A 18 -13.04 -24.83 -17.47
C THR A 18 -11.60 -24.39 -17.44
N ALA A 19 -11.35 -23.15 -17.85
CA ALA A 19 -10.01 -22.56 -17.79
C ALA A 19 -9.45 -22.68 -16.36
N SER A 20 -8.23 -23.15 -16.26
CA SER A 20 -7.53 -23.16 -15.00
C SER A 20 -6.86 -21.80 -14.83
N ASN A 21 -7.32 -21.06 -13.84
CA ASN A 21 -6.89 -19.70 -13.56
C ASN A 21 -6.31 -19.60 -12.15
N LEU A 22 -5.27 -18.76 -11.97
CA LEU A 22 -4.66 -18.48 -10.67
C LEU A 22 -4.29 -17.01 -10.62
N LEU A 23 -4.76 -16.31 -9.59
CA LEU A 23 -4.39 -14.93 -9.29
C LEU A 23 -3.54 -14.88 -8.03
N ILE A 24 -2.43 -14.18 -8.10
CA ILE A 24 -1.52 -13.94 -6.97
C ILE A 24 -1.35 -12.42 -6.83
N GLU A 25 -1.73 -11.90 -5.69
CA GLU A 25 -1.43 -10.51 -5.32
C GLU A 25 0.04 -10.43 -4.86
N ALA A 26 0.79 -9.45 -5.36
CA ALA A 26 2.22 -9.39 -5.09
C ALA A 26 2.52 -9.06 -3.62
N GLU A 27 1.69 -8.22 -2.99
CA GLU A 27 1.82 -7.87 -1.58
C GLU A 27 1.62 -9.05 -0.62
N SER A 28 0.98 -10.14 -1.08
CA SER A 28 0.79 -11.37 -0.30
C SER A 28 1.99 -12.32 -0.29
N PHE A 29 3.09 -11.98 -0.96
CA PHE A 29 4.27 -12.83 -1.01
C PHE A 29 4.84 -13.11 0.39
N ASP A 30 5.19 -14.38 0.65
CA ASP A 30 5.72 -14.83 1.94
C ASP A 30 7.05 -14.15 2.28
N GLN A 31 7.93 -14.02 1.27
CA GLN A 31 9.24 -13.38 1.37
C GLN A 31 9.28 -12.19 0.43
N LYS A 32 9.30 -10.99 0.98
CA LYS A 32 9.32 -9.76 0.19
C LYS A 32 10.74 -9.34 -0.24
N GLY A 33 11.79 -9.96 0.34
CA GLY A 33 13.17 -9.59 0.06
C GLY A 33 13.42 -8.11 0.32
N GLY A 34 13.91 -7.40 -0.69
CA GLY A 34 14.06 -5.94 -0.62
C GLY A 34 12.90 -5.15 -1.22
N TRP A 35 11.79 -5.80 -1.60
CA TRP A 35 10.58 -5.14 -2.06
C TRP A 35 9.74 -4.65 -0.88
N VAL A 36 9.10 -3.51 -1.05
CA VAL A 36 8.23 -2.89 -0.04
C VAL A 36 6.79 -2.89 -0.49
N VAL A 37 5.86 -3.05 0.45
CA VAL A 37 4.43 -2.86 0.18
C VAL A 37 4.15 -1.37 0.11
N ASP A 38 3.60 -0.91 -1.00
CA ASP A 38 3.25 0.49 -1.22
C ASP A 38 1.75 0.63 -1.46
N GLN A 39 1.12 1.58 -0.78
CA GLN A 39 -0.33 1.81 -0.76
C GLN A 39 -0.75 3.04 -1.58
N GLN A 40 0.17 3.71 -2.26
CA GLN A 40 -0.06 4.99 -2.93
C GLN A 40 -1.27 4.98 -3.89
N PHE A 41 -1.51 3.86 -4.57
CA PHE A 41 -2.59 3.72 -5.54
C PHE A 41 -3.74 2.83 -5.05
N MET A 42 -3.79 2.49 -3.78
CA MET A 42 -4.79 1.55 -3.24
C MET A 42 -6.23 2.04 -3.47
N ASP A 43 -6.47 3.36 -3.39
CA ASP A 43 -7.78 3.94 -3.63
C ASP A 43 -8.23 3.83 -5.11
N LEU A 44 -7.27 3.73 -6.04
CA LEU A 44 -7.53 3.55 -7.47
C LEU A 44 -7.58 2.09 -7.89
N MET A 45 -6.88 1.21 -7.18
CA MET A 45 -6.70 -0.19 -7.59
C MET A 45 -7.44 -1.19 -6.70
N GLY A 46 -7.83 -0.78 -5.51
CA GLY A 46 -8.44 -1.65 -4.50
C GLY A 46 -7.46 -2.58 -3.77
N SER A 47 -6.16 -2.52 -4.09
CA SER A 47 -5.07 -3.24 -3.42
C SER A 47 -3.79 -2.42 -3.41
N PRO A 48 -2.84 -2.68 -2.49
CA PRO A 48 -1.48 -2.19 -2.59
C PRO A 48 -0.69 -2.99 -3.65
N TYR A 49 0.61 -2.77 -3.73
CA TYR A 49 1.50 -3.45 -4.66
C TYR A 49 2.91 -3.57 -4.06
N LEU A 50 3.74 -4.43 -4.64
CA LEU A 50 5.17 -4.46 -4.31
C LEU A 50 5.97 -3.48 -5.17
N MET A 51 6.88 -2.75 -4.53
CA MET A 51 7.78 -1.80 -5.17
C MET A 51 9.24 -2.11 -4.83
N ALA A 52 10.09 -2.22 -5.87
CA ALA A 52 11.53 -2.43 -5.74
C ALA A 52 12.24 -1.09 -5.47
N HIS A 53 12.31 -0.66 -4.20
CA HIS A 53 12.88 0.63 -3.81
C HIS A 53 14.34 0.53 -3.41
N GLY A 54 15.24 0.34 -4.38
CA GLY A 54 16.67 0.13 -4.20
C GLY A 54 17.56 1.35 -4.51
N MET A 55 16.97 2.50 -4.83
CA MET A 55 17.71 3.74 -5.20
C MET A 55 18.74 3.51 -6.30
N GLY A 56 18.36 2.72 -7.33
CA GLY A 56 19.22 2.39 -8.46
C GLY A 56 20.12 1.17 -8.25
N VAL A 57 20.01 0.48 -7.13
CA VAL A 57 20.66 -0.80 -6.87
C VAL A 57 19.58 -1.87 -6.79
N PRO A 58 19.65 -2.95 -7.60
CA PRO A 58 18.70 -4.04 -7.53
C PRO A 58 18.51 -4.56 -6.11
N VAL A 59 17.27 -4.72 -5.70
CA VAL A 59 16.92 -5.22 -4.36
C VAL A 59 16.91 -6.75 -4.36
N GLU A 60 16.88 -7.35 -3.16
CA GLU A 60 16.73 -8.79 -3.01
C GLU A 60 15.40 -9.29 -3.59
N ASP A 61 15.43 -10.50 -4.15
CA ASP A 61 14.27 -11.12 -4.82
C ASP A 61 13.12 -11.32 -3.81
N ALA A 62 11.89 -11.00 -4.24
CA ALA A 62 10.69 -11.41 -3.51
C ALA A 62 10.22 -12.78 -4.01
N SER A 63 9.72 -13.62 -3.11
CA SER A 63 9.26 -14.97 -3.49
C SER A 63 8.10 -15.47 -2.64
N THR A 64 7.31 -16.36 -3.26
CA THR A 64 6.23 -17.09 -2.58
C THR A 64 6.02 -18.45 -3.23
N THR A 65 5.38 -19.35 -2.50
CA THR A 65 4.98 -20.65 -3.03
C THR A 65 3.56 -20.59 -3.56
N ILE A 66 3.39 -20.93 -4.84
CA ILE A 66 2.09 -20.99 -5.51
C ILE A 66 1.76 -22.43 -5.87
N SER A 67 0.47 -22.81 -5.87
CA SER A 67 -0.01 -24.14 -6.22
C SER A 67 -0.78 -24.11 -7.53
N PHE A 68 -0.25 -24.77 -8.56
CA PHE A 68 -0.96 -24.93 -9.82
C PHE A 68 -2.01 -26.05 -9.70
N PRO A 69 -3.29 -25.78 -10.00
CA PRO A 69 -4.35 -26.77 -9.84
C PRO A 69 -4.21 -27.95 -10.82
N GLU A 70 -3.66 -27.71 -12.00
CA GLU A 70 -3.45 -28.74 -13.02
C GLU A 70 -2.14 -28.56 -13.79
N SER A 71 -1.68 -29.65 -14.41
CA SER A 71 -0.52 -29.60 -15.31
C SER A 71 -0.92 -29.03 -16.66
N GLY A 72 -0.15 -28.10 -17.20
CA GLY A 72 -0.47 -27.47 -18.47
C GLY A 72 0.47 -26.34 -18.86
N THR A 73 0.12 -25.69 -19.95
CA THR A 73 0.79 -24.46 -20.36
C THR A 73 -0.08 -23.28 -19.95
N TYR A 74 0.47 -22.42 -19.10
CA TYR A 74 -0.17 -21.20 -18.64
C TYR A 74 0.39 -19.99 -19.37
N TYR A 75 -0.47 -19.09 -19.79
CA TYR A 75 -0.15 -17.72 -20.18
C TYR A 75 -0.07 -16.89 -18.92
N VAL A 76 0.94 -16.03 -18.84
CA VAL A 76 1.25 -15.26 -17.63
C VAL A 76 1.11 -13.79 -17.93
N TYR A 77 0.34 -13.11 -17.13
CA TYR A 77 0.13 -11.65 -17.19
C TYR A 77 0.49 -11.04 -15.85
N VAL A 78 1.08 -9.85 -15.89
CA VAL A 78 1.46 -9.11 -14.68
C VAL A 78 0.85 -7.72 -14.74
N ARG A 79 0.18 -7.31 -13.70
CA ARG A 79 -0.30 -5.95 -13.56
C ARG A 79 0.81 -5.08 -13.00
N THR A 80 1.22 -4.10 -13.77
CA THR A 80 2.37 -3.25 -13.50
C THR A 80 2.18 -1.84 -14.05
N TYR A 81 3.07 -0.92 -13.68
CA TYR A 81 3.01 0.48 -14.05
C TYR A 81 4.39 1.06 -14.30
N ASN A 82 4.58 1.69 -15.47
CA ASN A 82 5.74 2.53 -15.73
C ASN A 82 5.53 3.88 -15.03
N TRP A 83 6.01 4.02 -13.81
CA TRP A 83 5.77 5.17 -12.94
C TRP A 83 6.36 6.50 -13.48
N THR A 84 7.30 6.46 -14.42
CA THR A 84 7.87 7.67 -15.04
C THR A 84 7.05 8.19 -16.22
N SER A 85 6.06 7.45 -16.68
CA SER A 85 5.27 7.80 -17.86
C SER A 85 4.56 9.17 -17.80
N PRO A 86 4.17 9.74 -16.64
CA PRO A 86 3.61 11.09 -16.59
C PRO A 86 4.62 12.19 -16.95
N TRP A 87 5.92 11.91 -16.89
CA TRP A 87 6.97 12.90 -17.08
C TRP A 87 7.97 12.55 -18.18
N HIS A 88 7.93 11.32 -18.67
CA HIS A 88 8.91 10.80 -19.62
C HIS A 88 8.28 9.82 -20.60
N ASP A 89 8.41 10.11 -21.89
CA ASP A 89 7.99 9.22 -22.96
C ASP A 89 9.00 8.07 -23.14
N GLY A 90 8.48 6.89 -23.44
CA GLY A 90 9.27 5.70 -23.72
C GLY A 90 9.41 4.77 -22.51
N LYS A 91 10.49 3.97 -22.52
CA LYS A 91 10.71 2.94 -21.50
C LYS A 91 11.14 3.53 -20.17
N GLY A 92 10.44 3.10 -19.11
CA GLY A 92 10.75 3.49 -17.74
C GLY A 92 11.96 2.76 -17.14
N PRO A 93 12.46 3.24 -16.01
CA PRO A 93 13.60 2.65 -15.32
C PRO A 93 13.24 1.46 -14.43
N GLY A 94 11.98 1.30 -14.03
CA GLY A 94 11.53 0.31 -13.05
C GLY A 94 11.36 -1.09 -13.65
N LYS A 95 12.48 -1.81 -13.87
CA LYS A 95 12.51 -3.08 -14.61
C LYS A 95 12.61 -4.28 -13.69
N PHE A 96 11.80 -5.31 -13.95
CA PHE A 96 11.88 -6.58 -13.25
C PHE A 96 11.50 -7.76 -14.16
N THR A 97 11.72 -8.98 -13.68
CA THR A 97 11.35 -10.22 -14.37
C THR A 97 10.74 -11.22 -13.41
N LEU A 98 10.00 -12.21 -13.94
CA LEU A 98 9.45 -13.34 -13.21
C LEU A 98 10.29 -14.61 -13.40
N LYS A 99 10.32 -15.43 -12.35
CA LYS A 99 10.85 -16.79 -12.39
C LYS A 99 9.85 -17.73 -11.71
N ILE A 100 9.56 -18.87 -12.32
CA ILE A 100 8.70 -19.93 -11.78
C ILE A 100 9.52 -21.22 -11.69
N GLY A 101 9.72 -21.71 -10.48
CA GLY A 101 10.69 -22.77 -10.20
C GLY A 101 12.07 -22.36 -10.73
N ASN A 102 12.65 -23.17 -11.62
CA ASN A 102 13.95 -22.88 -12.24
C ASN A 102 13.85 -22.13 -13.58
N LYS A 103 12.64 -21.81 -14.06
CA LYS A 103 12.43 -21.20 -15.37
C LYS A 103 12.21 -19.70 -15.23
N LYS A 104 13.09 -18.89 -15.83
CA LYS A 104 12.91 -17.45 -15.97
C LYS A 104 12.01 -17.16 -17.17
N LEU A 105 11.02 -16.29 -17.01
CA LEU A 105 10.23 -15.77 -18.13
C LEU A 105 11.03 -14.72 -18.93
N PRO A 106 10.87 -14.69 -20.27
CA PRO A 106 11.75 -13.90 -21.14
C PRO A 106 11.48 -12.40 -21.14
N ILE A 107 10.29 -11.99 -20.68
CA ILE A 107 9.83 -10.60 -20.82
C ILE A 107 10.30 -9.77 -19.62
N VAL A 108 10.81 -8.58 -19.91
CA VAL A 108 11.07 -7.53 -18.93
C VAL A 108 9.78 -6.74 -18.73
N LEU A 109 9.44 -6.48 -17.49
CA LEU A 109 8.20 -5.86 -17.05
C LEU A 109 8.47 -4.54 -16.34
N GLY A 110 7.44 -3.69 -16.25
CA GLY A 110 7.47 -2.44 -15.46
C GLY A 110 8.05 -1.23 -16.18
N ASP A 111 8.55 -1.39 -17.42
CA ASP A 111 9.19 -0.33 -18.19
C ASP A 111 8.30 0.24 -19.32
N GLU A 112 7.09 -0.28 -19.51
CA GLU A 112 6.19 0.12 -20.59
C GLU A 112 4.80 0.56 -20.05
N GLY A 113 4.06 1.27 -20.92
CA GLY A 113 2.71 1.74 -20.63
C GLY A 113 2.68 3.08 -19.89
N ASN A 114 1.49 3.66 -19.75
CA ASN A 114 1.26 4.97 -19.13
C ASN A 114 0.22 4.94 -18.00
N GLN A 115 -0.23 3.75 -17.62
CA GLN A 115 -1.18 3.50 -16.55
C GLN A 115 -0.95 2.10 -15.97
N TRP A 116 -1.59 1.79 -14.87
CA TRP A 116 -1.68 0.43 -14.37
C TRP A 116 -2.38 -0.45 -15.39
N MET A 117 -1.70 -1.52 -15.84
CA MET A 117 -2.23 -2.40 -16.88
C MET A 117 -1.63 -3.80 -16.79
N TRP A 118 -2.35 -4.77 -17.31
CA TRP A 118 -1.87 -6.13 -17.46
C TRP A 118 -0.91 -6.22 -18.66
N GLN A 119 0.32 -6.64 -18.40
CA GLN A 119 1.35 -6.87 -19.40
C GLN A 119 1.61 -8.38 -19.56
N PRO A 120 1.72 -8.91 -20.77
CA PRO A 120 2.09 -10.30 -20.98
C PRO A 120 3.53 -10.54 -20.51
N ALA A 121 3.73 -11.53 -19.66
CA ALA A 121 5.05 -11.95 -19.21
C ALA A 121 5.58 -13.18 -19.98
N GLY A 122 4.73 -13.79 -20.80
CA GLY A 122 5.04 -14.97 -21.60
C GLY A 122 4.18 -16.18 -21.26
N LYS A 123 4.70 -17.38 -21.53
CA LYS A 123 4.03 -18.65 -21.22
C LYS A 123 4.99 -19.63 -20.52
N ILE A 124 4.43 -20.51 -19.71
CA ILE A 124 5.18 -21.51 -18.99
C ILE A 124 4.44 -22.85 -18.95
N SER A 125 5.15 -23.95 -19.15
CA SER A 125 4.60 -25.29 -18.91
C SER A 125 5.03 -25.77 -17.54
N VAL A 126 4.04 -26.13 -16.72
CA VAL A 126 4.19 -26.55 -15.33
C VAL A 126 3.49 -27.89 -15.09
N LYS A 127 3.88 -28.56 -14.01
CA LYS A 127 3.13 -29.68 -13.44
C LYS A 127 2.19 -29.16 -12.37
N ALA A 128 1.07 -29.84 -12.13
CA ALA A 128 0.20 -29.59 -10.98
C ALA A 128 0.99 -29.67 -9.67
N GLY A 129 0.63 -28.86 -8.70
CA GLY A 129 1.29 -28.78 -7.39
C GLY A 129 2.13 -27.52 -7.21
N ASN A 130 2.95 -27.53 -6.18
CA ASN A 130 3.67 -26.35 -5.72
C ASN A 130 4.85 -25.98 -6.60
N SER A 131 5.00 -24.69 -6.82
CA SER A 131 6.15 -24.07 -7.49
C SER A 131 6.51 -22.77 -6.80
N ASN A 132 7.79 -22.43 -6.77
CA ASN A 132 8.23 -21.12 -6.26
C ASN A 132 8.06 -20.06 -7.34
N LEU A 133 7.37 -18.97 -7.01
CA LEU A 133 7.25 -17.77 -7.84
C LEU A 133 8.18 -16.71 -7.28
N THR A 134 9.00 -16.11 -8.15
CA THR A 134 10.00 -15.10 -7.75
C THR A 134 9.86 -13.85 -8.60
N LEU A 135 9.85 -12.69 -7.97
CA LEU A 135 10.05 -11.38 -8.58
C LEU A 135 11.53 -11.03 -8.48
N LYS A 136 12.17 -10.81 -9.61
CA LYS A 136 13.56 -10.37 -9.66
C LYS A 136 13.67 -8.96 -10.17
N ASP A 137 14.09 -8.07 -9.29
CA ASP A 137 14.40 -6.70 -9.65
C ASP A 137 15.67 -6.62 -10.52
N LEU A 138 15.68 -5.72 -11.49
CA LEU A 138 16.82 -5.52 -12.40
C LEU A 138 17.52 -4.18 -12.20
N THR A 139 16.89 -3.22 -11.56
CA THR A 139 17.36 -1.84 -11.55
C THR A 139 17.36 -1.16 -10.19
N GLY A 140 16.56 -1.64 -9.23
CA GLY A 140 16.34 -0.97 -7.94
C GLY A 140 15.65 0.39 -8.09
N PHE A 141 14.98 0.62 -9.22
CA PHE A 141 14.41 1.93 -9.52
C PHE A 141 12.91 1.90 -9.64
N ASN A 142 12.28 1.48 -8.54
CA ASN A 142 10.84 1.48 -8.29
C ASN A 142 10.03 0.65 -9.30
N GLY A 143 10.54 -0.52 -9.71
CA GLY A 143 9.73 -1.53 -10.40
C GLY A 143 8.51 -1.87 -9.56
N ARG A 144 7.32 -1.89 -10.17
CA ARG A 144 6.02 -2.03 -9.48
C ARG A 144 5.29 -3.25 -9.98
N CYS A 145 4.94 -4.14 -9.07
CA CYS A 145 4.16 -5.35 -9.35
C CYS A 145 2.93 -5.38 -8.44
N ASP A 146 1.75 -5.32 -9.03
CA ASP A 146 0.48 -5.38 -8.31
C ASP A 146 -0.01 -6.84 -8.19
N ALA A 147 -0.22 -7.51 -9.32
CA ALA A 147 -0.73 -8.86 -9.35
C ALA A 147 -0.16 -9.68 -10.51
N ILE A 148 -0.12 -11.00 -10.33
CA ILE A 148 0.30 -11.97 -11.35
C ILE A 148 -0.88 -12.92 -11.62
N TYR A 149 -1.28 -13.01 -12.89
CA TYR A 149 -2.36 -13.86 -13.32
C TYR A 149 -1.86 -14.95 -14.27
N PHE A 150 -2.24 -16.18 -13.97
CA PHE A 150 -1.96 -17.36 -14.77
C PHE A 150 -3.27 -17.91 -15.34
N THR A 151 -3.30 -18.22 -16.61
CA THR A 151 -4.47 -18.83 -17.27
C THR A 151 -4.05 -19.82 -18.34
N THR A 152 -4.81 -20.90 -18.49
CA THR A 152 -4.64 -21.85 -19.60
C THR A 152 -5.25 -21.35 -20.91
N GLU A 153 -6.06 -20.30 -20.87
CA GLU A 153 -6.65 -19.69 -22.06
C GLU A 153 -5.81 -18.53 -22.59
N LYS A 154 -5.47 -18.61 -23.86
CA LYS A 154 -4.75 -17.53 -24.55
C LYS A 154 -5.64 -16.29 -24.66
N GLU A 155 -5.03 -15.11 -24.43
CA GLU A 155 -5.69 -13.79 -24.56
C GLU A 155 -6.83 -13.51 -23.57
N GLN A 156 -7.00 -14.32 -22.53
CA GLN A 156 -7.94 -14.05 -21.46
C GLN A 156 -7.28 -13.11 -20.43
N LEU A 157 -7.44 -11.81 -20.64
CA LEU A 157 -6.98 -10.78 -19.68
C LEU A 157 -8.01 -10.54 -18.58
N PRO A 158 -7.56 -10.34 -17.33
CA PRO A 158 -8.45 -9.83 -16.29
C PRO A 158 -8.90 -8.40 -16.59
N PRO A 159 -10.02 -7.96 -15.99
CA PRO A 159 -10.45 -6.56 -16.12
C PRO A 159 -9.41 -5.60 -15.54
N ASN A 160 -9.36 -4.38 -16.06
CA ASN A 160 -8.44 -3.35 -15.59
C ASN A 160 -9.15 -2.19 -14.87
N GLU A 161 -10.45 -2.00 -15.12
CA GLU A 161 -11.29 -0.99 -14.48
C GLU A 161 -11.52 -1.32 -13.00
N THR A 162 -11.42 -0.35 -12.12
CA THR A 162 -11.35 -0.51 -10.66
C THR A 162 -12.48 -1.39 -10.10
N VAL A 163 -13.73 -1.12 -10.45
CA VAL A 163 -14.89 -1.87 -9.93
C VAL A 163 -14.84 -3.33 -10.39
N GLN A 164 -14.69 -3.54 -11.69
CA GLN A 164 -14.64 -4.87 -12.29
C GLN A 164 -13.42 -5.67 -11.81
N LEU A 165 -12.28 -5.02 -11.62
CA LEU A 165 -11.08 -5.63 -11.08
C LEU A 165 -11.26 -6.05 -9.63
N THR A 166 -11.94 -5.23 -8.82
CA THR A 166 -12.25 -5.55 -7.42
C THR A 166 -13.15 -6.78 -7.32
N ASP A 167 -14.20 -6.86 -8.15
CA ASP A 167 -15.10 -8.02 -8.19
C ASP A 167 -14.37 -9.27 -8.68
N PHE A 168 -13.51 -9.12 -9.68
CA PHE A 168 -12.67 -10.20 -10.20
C PHE A 168 -11.73 -10.74 -9.10
N ARG A 169 -11.05 -9.85 -8.35
CA ARG A 169 -10.19 -10.23 -7.23
C ARG A 169 -10.96 -10.96 -6.14
N LYS A 170 -12.10 -10.43 -5.71
CA LYS A 170 -12.96 -11.07 -4.70
C LYS A 170 -13.32 -12.50 -5.10
N LYS A 171 -13.70 -12.69 -6.36
CA LYS A 171 -14.04 -14.02 -6.89
C LYS A 171 -12.82 -14.95 -6.98
N MET A 172 -11.68 -14.46 -7.45
CA MET A 172 -10.48 -15.28 -7.65
C MET A 172 -9.78 -15.67 -6.34
N LEU A 173 -9.91 -14.84 -5.32
CA LEU A 173 -9.27 -15.02 -4.01
C LEU A 173 -10.24 -15.54 -2.95
N ASP A 174 -11.46 -15.94 -3.34
CA ASP A 174 -12.51 -16.43 -2.46
C ASP A 174 -12.78 -15.47 -1.26
N ILE A 175 -12.69 -14.16 -1.50
CA ILE A 175 -12.99 -13.16 -0.47
C ILE A 175 -14.51 -13.13 -0.27
N PRO A 176 -15.00 -13.31 0.97
CA PRO A 176 -16.43 -13.30 1.26
C PRO A 176 -17.10 -12.00 0.80
N ALA A 177 -18.30 -12.12 0.22
CA ALA A 177 -19.09 -10.96 -0.19
C ALA A 177 -19.49 -10.07 1.01
N GLU A 178 -19.76 -10.70 2.16
CA GLU A 178 -20.05 -10.02 3.41
C GLU A 178 -18.87 -10.19 4.37
N PRO A 179 -18.23 -9.09 4.81
CA PRO A 179 -17.14 -9.15 5.77
C PRO A 179 -17.62 -9.56 7.16
N GLU A 180 -16.73 -10.13 7.97
CA GLU A 180 -16.96 -10.35 9.40
C GLU A 180 -17.25 -9.02 10.10
N GLN A 181 -18.20 -9.01 11.05
CA GLN A 181 -18.64 -7.80 11.73
C GLN A 181 -18.25 -7.82 13.21
N TYR A 182 -17.74 -6.69 13.71
CA TYR A 182 -17.44 -6.50 15.12
C TYR A 182 -17.95 -5.15 15.61
N SER A 183 -18.29 -5.07 16.91
CA SER A 183 -18.83 -3.85 17.52
C SER A 183 -17.91 -3.32 18.64
N TYR A 184 -17.78 -2.01 18.67
CA TYR A 184 -16.97 -1.24 19.60
C TYR A 184 -17.76 -0.03 20.11
N ASP A 185 -17.26 0.63 21.16
CA ASP A 185 -17.81 1.90 21.62
C ASP A 185 -17.20 3.07 20.83
N VAL A 186 -15.92 2.94 20.47
CA VAL A 186 -15.18 3.93 19.67
C VAL A 186 -14.32 3.23 18.63
N ILE A 187 -14.33 3.72 17.41
CA ILE A 187 -13.39 3.34 16.36
C ILE A 187 -12.47 4.50 16.09
N VAL A 188 -11.16 4.26 16.21
CA VAL A 188 -10.11 5.24 15.92
C VAL A 188 -9.37 4.78 14.67
N THR A 189 -9.37 5.58 13.62
CA THR A 189 -8.66 5.29 12.37
C THR A 189 -7.42 6.14 12.26
N GLY A 190 -6.25 5.50 12.13
CA GLY A 190 -4.93 6.09 12.11
C GLY A 190 -4.16 5.85 13.41
N GLY A 191 -3.11 5.02 13.35
CA GLY A 191 -2.24 4.67 14.48
C GLY A 191 -1.09 5.67 14.72
N GLY A 192 -1.23 6.91 14.25
CA GLY A 192 -0.32 8.01 14.56
C GLY A 192 -0.45 8.46 16.03
N ILE A 193 0.35 9.45 16.44
CA ILE A 193 0.35 9.96 17.83
C ILE A 193 -1.05 10.37 18.29
N ALA A 194 -1.81 11.06 17.45
CA ALA A 194 -3.17 11.49 17.78
C ALA A 194 -4.10 10.29 18.05
N GLY A 195 -4.08 9.29 17.15
CA GLY A 195 -4.93 8.11 17.28
C GLY A 195 -4.55 7.23 18.46
N MET A 196 -3.27 7.06 18.74
CA MET A 196 -2.78 6.35 19.93
C MET A 196 -3.27 7.03 21.22
N CYS A 197 -3.18 8.35 21.31
CA CYS A 197 -3.69 9.11 22.45
C CYS A 197 -5.21 9.02 22.58
N ALA A 198 -5.94 9.12 21.47
CA ALA A 198 -7.40 8.99 21.47
C ALA A 198 -7.85 7.59 21.91
N ALA A 199 -7.26 6.55 21.34
CA ALA A 199 -7.57 5.16 21.66
C ALA A 199 -7.26 4.83 23.13
N ALA A 200 -6.06 5.19 23.62
CA ALA A 200 -5.67 4.96 25.00
C ALA A 200 -6.56 5.72 25.99
N THR A 201 -6.92 6.97 25.68
CA THR A 201 -7.83 7.76 26.53
C THR A 201 -9.20 7.09 26.61
N ALA A 202 -9.80 6.71 25.50
CA ALA A 202 -11.10 6.03 25.47
C ALA A 202 -11.03 4.69 26.22
N SER A 203 -9.98 3.89 26.02
CA SER A 203 -9.74 2.63 26.73
C SER A 203 -9.69 2.82 28.25
N ARG A 204 -8.96 3.81 28.74
CA ARG A 204 -8.81 4.13 30.17
C ARG A 204 -10.11 4.67 30.80
N LEU A 205 -11.01 5.21 29.98
CA LEU A 205 -12.36 5.60 30.38
C LEU A 205 -13.36 4.43 30.34
N GLY A 206 -12.92 3.22 30.00
CA GLY A 206 -13.71 2.00 30.01
C GLY A 206 -14.35 1.64 28.67
N CYS A 207 -14.12 2.40 27.62
CA CYS A 207 -14.64 2.10 26.27
C CYS A 207 -13.92 0.90 25.64
N LYS A 208 -14.66 0.07 24.92
CA LYS A 208 -14.11 -0.93 23.98
C LYS A 208 -13.73 -0.22 22.69
N VAL A 209 -12.46 -0.25 22.33
CA VAL A 209 -11.88 0.56 21.24
C VAL A 209 -11.31 -0.33 20.15
N ALA A 210 -11.61 0.00 18.88
CA ALA A 210 -10.82 -0.48 17.73
C ALA A 210 -9.85 0.62 17.32
N LEU A 211 -8.56 0.28 17.23
CA LEU A 211 -7.52 1.16 16.64
C LEU A 211 -7.08 0.55 15.31
N ILE A 212 -7.29 1.28 14.23
CA ILE A 212 -6.94 0.86 12.86
C ILE A 212 -5.65 1.54 12.46
N ASN A 213 -4.67 0.77 11.99
CA ASN A 213 -3.40 1.29 11.50
C ASN A 213 -3.02 0.60 10.18
N ASP A 214 -2.90 1.35 9.11
CA ASP A 214 -2.57 0.87 7.77
C ASP A 214 -1.05 0.80 7.49
N ARG A 215 -0.23 1.11 8.50
CA ARG A 215 1.23 1.11 8.40
C ARG A 215 1.82 -0.03 9.24
N PRO A 216 3.02 -0.50 8.91
CA PRO A 216 3.65 -1.61 9.64
C PRO A 216 4.00 -1.26 11.09
N VAL A 217 4.16 0.03 11.41
CA VAL A 217 4.51 0.50 12.75
C VAL A 217 3.57 1.61 13.22
N LEU A 218 3.41 1.75 14.54
CA LEU A 218 2.65 2.83 15.16
C LEU A 218 3.48 4.13 15.23
N GLY A 219 2.79 5.26 15.42
CA GLY A 219 3.42 6.57 15.60
C GLY A 219 3.30 7.53 14.43
N GLY A 220 2.89 7.06 13.25
CA GLY A 220 2.70 7.89 12.06
C GLY A 220 3.99 8.63 11.66
N ASN A 221 3.95 9.96 11.59
CA ASN A 221 5.14 10.77 11.27
C ASN A 221 6.28 10.56 12.28
N ASN A 222 5.96 10.29 13.55
CA ASN A 222 6.94 9.96 14.58
C ASN A 222 7.19 8.45 14.67
N SER A 223 7.57 7.82 13.55
CA SER A 223 7.94 6.41 13.47
C SER A 223 9.28 6.24 12.74
N SER A 224 9.85 5.06 12.80
CA SER A 224 11.04 4.70 12.02
C SER A 224 10.81 4.78 10.52
N GLU A 225 9.55 4.76 10.08
CA GLU A 225 9.15 4.82 8.69
C GLU A 225 9.23 6.24 8.12
N VAL A 226 8.69 7.25 8.83
CA VAL A 226 8.66 8.64 8.37
C VAL A 226 9.76 9.49 8.98
N ARG A 227 10.19 9.20 10.20
CA ARG A 227 11.37 9.77 10.88
C ARG A 227 11.31 11.27 11.16
N VAL A 228 10.15 11.75 11.60
CA VAL A 228 9.96 13.11 12.09
C VAL A 228 9.91 13.09 13.62
N HIS A 229 10.75 13.89 14.30
CA HIS A 229 10.73 13.95 15.77
C HIS A 229 9.49 14.68 16.30
N LEU A 230 9.11 14.36 17.54
CA LEU A 230 8.08 15.12 18.25
C LEU A 230 8.65 16.48 18.65
N GLY A 231 8.03 17.53 18.13
CA GLY A 231 8.41 18.92 18.43
C GLY A 231 7.30 19.66 19.18
N GLY A 232 7.62 20.87 19.62
CA GLY A 232 6.69 21.78 20.28
C GLY A 232 6.71 21.70 21.81
N ASN A 233 6.06 22.71 22.40
CA ASN A 233 5.95 22.84 23.86
C ASN A 233 4.61 22.28 24.33
N ILE A 234 4.58 21.00 24.66
CA ILE A 234 3.44 20.32 25.29
C ILE A 234 3.61 20.36 26.81
N GLY A 235 2.53 20.50 27.54
CA GLY A 235 2.57 20.59 29.00
C GLY A 235 2.80 21.99 29.53
N VAL A 236 2.57 23.02 28.72
CA VAL A 236 2.53 24.45 29.11
C VAL A 236 1.13 25.02 28.96
N GLY A 237 0.85 26.15 29.60
CA GLY A 237 -0.44 26.81 29.52
C GLY A 237 -1.57 26.10 30.30
N PRO A 238 -2.84 26.40 30.01
CA PRO A 238 -3.98 25.93 30.80
C PRO A 238 -4.19 24.42 30.73
N ASN A 239 -3.70 23.76 29.67
CA ASN A 239 -3.87 22.32 29.44
C ASN A 239 -2.56 21.55 29.60
N SER A 240 -1.75 21.90 30.59
CA SER A 240 -0.42 21.29 30.86
C SER A 240 -0.44 19.78 31.06
N GLY A 241 -1.60 19.19 31.40
CA GLY A 241 -1.79 17.76 31.53
C GLY A 241 -1.74 16.96 30.24
N LEU A 242 -1.96 17.58 29.08
CA LEU A 242 -2.04 16.88 27.77
C LEU A 242 -0.72 16.18 27.41
N GLY A 243 0.43 16.74 27.78
CA GLY A 243 1.74 16.16 27.51
C GLY A 243 2.05 14.89 28.32
N ARG A 244 1.25 14.52 29.33
CA ARG A 244 1.54 13.34 30.17
C ARG A 244 1.54 12.05 29.36
N MET A 245 0.54 11.86 28.51
CA MET A 245 0.40 10.65 27.69
C MET A 245 1.55 10.47 26.71
N ILE A 246 1.98 11.53 26.04
CA ILE A 246 3.14 11.48 25.14
C ILE A 246 4.41 11.08 25.87
N ARG A 247 4.57 11.47 27.13
CA ARG A 247 5.73 11.06 27.94
C ARG A 247 5.78 9.56 28.26
N GLU A 248 4.66 8.85 28.15
CA GLU A 248 4.62 7.40 28.39
C GLU A 248 5.24 6.60 27.21
N PHE A 249 5.13 7.09 25.99
CA PHE A 249 5.59 6.38 24.79
C PHE A 249 6.48 7.19 23.85
N GLY A 250 6.66 8.48 24.12
CA GLY A 250 7.53 9.32 23.31
C GLY A 250 8.98 8.83 23.28
N HIS A 251 9.66 9.05 22.16
CA HIS A 251 11.06 8.67 22.03
C HIS A 251 11.98 9.56 22.89
N SER A 252 13.12 8.99 23.34
CA SER A 252 14.09 9.69 24.17
C SER A 252 15.15 10.47 23.39
N LYS A 253 15.22 10.30 22.07
CA LYS A 253 16.20 10.93 21.18
C LYS A 253 15.48 11.87 20.22
N GLU A 254 16.15 12.97 19.88
CA GLU A 254 15.59 14.01 19.04
C GLU A 254 16.20 14.01 17.62
N GLY A 255 15.53 14.70 16.72
CA GLY A 255 15.97 15.00 15.35
C GLY A 255 15.22 14.25 14.26
N ASN A 256 15.10 14.92 13.12
CA ASN A 256 14.52 14.37 11.90
C ASN A 256 15.55 13.52 11.15
N ALA A 257 15.07 12.58 10.34
CA ALA A 257 15.90 11.73 9.46
C ALA A 257 17.02 10.99 10.21
N LYS A 258 16.82 10.64 11.47
CA LYS A 258 17.78 9.87 12.26
C LYS A 258 17.65 8.36 11.98
N PRO A 259 18.60 7.52 12.41
CA PRO A 259 18.44 6.07 12.35
C PRO A 259 17.14 5.58 12.95
N ALA A 260 16.56 4.51 12.40
CA ALA A 260 15.26 3.96 12.80
C ALA A 260 15.13 3.76 14.34
N ALA A 261 16.19 3.24 14.98
CA ALA A 261 16.22 3.01 16.43
C ALA A 261 16.00 4.27 17.29
N ASN A 262 16.13 5.49 16.72
CA ASN A 262 15.88 6.71 17.46
C ASN A 262 14.39 6.93 17.73
N TYR A 263 13.51 6.32 16.92
CA TYR A 263 12.05 6.52 17.01
C TYR A 263 11.38 5.53 17.95
N GLU A 264 12.12 4.51 18.43
CA GLU A 264 11.68 3.59 19.49
C GLU A 264 10.25 3.07 19.28
N ASP A 265 9.96 2.55 18.07
CA ASP A 265 8.61 2.10 17.69
C ASP A 265 8.06 1.04 18.66
N GLU A 266 8.91 0.17 19.19
CA GLU A 266 8.56 -0.83 20.21
C GLU A 266 7.88 -0.22 21.45
N LYS A 267 8.26 1.00 21.86
CA LYS A 267 7.60 1.67 23.00
C LYS A 267 6.15 2.00 22.69
N LYS A 268 5.86 2.40 21.46
CA LYS A 268 4.51 2.73 21.00
C LYS A 268 3.65 1.48 20.90
N GLU A 269 4.24 0.40 20.39
CA GLU A 269 3.58 -0.91 20.33
C GLU A 269 3.25 -1.43 21.72
N LEU A 270 4.21 -1.41 22.65
CA LEU A 270 3.99 -1.80 24.03
C LEU A 270 2.97 -0.90 24.74
N PHE A 271 2.98 0.40 24.47
CA PHE A 271 2.00 1.33 25.04
C PHE A 271 0.57 0.92 24.66
N ILE A 272 0.31 0.65 23.38
CA ILE A 272 -1.00 0.20 22.90
C ILE A 272 -1.32 -1.22 23.38
N ALA A 273 -0.36 -2.14 23.36
CA ALA A 273 -0.56 -3.53 23.78
C ALA A 273 -0.93 -3.66 25.28
N ASN A 274 -0.50 -2.71 26.12
CA ASN A 274 -0.83 -2.68 27.54
C ASN A 274 -2.25 -2.15 27.82
N GLU A 275 -2.92 -1.52 26.86
CA GLU A 275 -4.28 -1.01 27.00
C GLU A 275 -5.32 -2.14 26.77
N LYS A 276 -5.93 -2.65 27.85
CA LYS A 276 -6.75 -3.88 27.83
C LYS A 276 -7.99 -3.84 26.96
N ASN A 277 -8.54 -2.65 26.71
CA ASN A 277 -9.78 -2.47 25.96
C ASN A 277 -9.55 -2.07 24.50
N ILE A 278 -8.29 -2.05 24.02
CA ILE A 278 -7.97 -1.76 22.63
C ILE A 278 -7.78 -3.06 21.85
N THR A 279 -8.49 -3.18 20.73
CA THR A 279 -8.18 -4.14 19.67
C THR A 279 -7.44 -3.39 18.56
N LEU A 280 -6.17 -3.72 18.36
CA LEU A 280 -5.36 -3.16 17.28
C LEU A 280 -5.59 -3.95 15.99
N TYR A 281 -6.05 -3.26 14.95
CA TYR A 281 -6.08 -3.75 13.56
C TYR A 281 -4.85 -3.23 12.83
N ALA A 282 -3.72 -3.91 13.04
CA ALA A 282 -2.46 -3.60 12.37
C ALA A 282 -2.51 -4.04 10.90
N ASN A 283 -1.93 -3.24 9.99
CA ASN A 283 -1.95 -3.45 8.55
C ASN A 283 -3.37 -3.47 7.95
N TYR A 284 -4.31 -2.74 8.53
CA TYR A 284 -5.65 -2.55 7.97
C TYR A 284 -5.88 -1.11 7.56
N ARG A 285 -6.36 -0.92 6.35
CA ARG A 285 -6.76 0.37 5.79
C ARG A 285 -8.29 0.49 5.73
N ALA A 286 -8.83 1.64 6.11
CA ALA A 286 -10.23 1.95 5.88
C ALA A 286 -10.46 2.16 4.38
N ILE A 287 -11.40 1.41 3.79
CA ILE A 287 -11.69 1.42 2.35
C ILE A 287 -13.10 1.90 2.02
N SER A 288 -14.02 1.85 2.98
CA SER A 288 -15.41 2.24 2.78
C SER A 288 -16.07 2.59 4.12
N VAL A 289 -17.08 3.41 4.06
CA VAL A 289 -17.91 3.81 5.21
C VAL A 289 -19.37 3.63 4.83
N LYS A 290 -20.17 3.06 5.75
CA LYS A 290 -21.64 3.03 5.62
C LYS A 290 -22.23 4.14 6.48
N THR A 291 -23.16 4.90 5.92
CA THR A 291 -23.80 6.04 6.58
C THR A 291 -25.32 5.92 6.57
N ASP A 292 -25.96 6.42 7.61
CA ASP A 292 -27.39 6.73 7.64
C ASP A 292 -27.57 8.26 7.81
N GLY A 293 -27.93 8.92 6.72
CA GLY A 293 -27.92 10.38 6.64
C GLY A 293 -26.52 10.95 6.92
N ASN A 294 -26.42 11.80 7.94
CA ASN A 294 -25.15 12.42 8.35
C ASN A 294 -24.41 11.64 9.44
N ARG A 295 -24.78 10.38 9.69
CA ARG A 295 -24.20 9.56 10.73
C ARG A 295 -23.47 8.38 10.12
N ILE A 296 -22.22 8.14 10.55
CA ILE A 296 -21.48 6.93 10.22
C ILE A 296 -22.02 5.77 11.07
N GLU A 297 -22.36 4.66 10.44
CA GLU A 297 -22.81 3.43 11.10
C GLU A 297 -21.67 2.41 11.24
N SER A 298 -20.84 2.29 10.18
CA SER A 298 -19.71 1.35 10.16
C SER A 298 -18.62 1.80 9.23
N VAL A 299 -17.42 1.27 9.46
CA VAL A 299 -16.28 1.36 8.55
C VAL A 299 -15.88 -0.04 8.10
N ILE A 300 -15.62 -0.22 6.80
CA ILE A 300 -15.04 -1.44 6.25
C ILE A 300 -13.54 -1.21 6.12
N ILE A 301 -12.78 -2.10 6.74
CA ILE A 301 -11.33 -2.10 6.71
C ILE A 301 -10.82 -3.33 5.95
N LYS A 302 -9.69 -3.17 5.25
CA LYS A 302 -9.06 -4.22 4.47
C LYS A 302 -7.63 -4.41 4.90
N HIS A 303 -7.23 -5.65 5.14
CA HIS A 303 -5.86 -5.99 5.42
C HIS A 303 -5.01 -5.81 4.16
N ILE A 304 -3.94 -5.02 4.25
CA ILE A 304 -3.14 -4.57 3.09
C ILE A 304 -2.32 -5.68 2.42
N GLU A 305 -2.08 -6.80 3.09
CA GLU A 305 -1.27 -7.88 2.50
C GLU A 305 -2.10 -9.09 2.04
N ASN A 306 -3.18 -9.42 2.75
CA ASN A 306 -3.98 -10.62 2.46
C ASN A 306 -5.40 -10.33 1.95
N GLY A 307 -5.77 -9.06 1.86
CA GLY A 307 -7.06 -8.63 1.31
C GLY A 307 -8.28 -8.91 2.18
N LYS A 308 -8.12 -9.49 3.40
CA LYS A 308 -9.24 -9.77 4.31
C LYS A 308 -9.97 -8.48 4.66
N GLU A 309 -11.28 -8.45 4.45
CA GLU A 309 -12.15 -7.34 4.80
C GLU A 309 -12.87 -7.62 6.13
N VAL A 310 -13.05 -6.57 6.94
CA VAL A 310 -13.76 -6.59 8.23
C VAL A 310 -14.61 -5.34 8.33
N GLU A 311 -15.86 -5.49 8.79
CA GLU A 311 -16.76 -4.37 9.08
C GLU A 311 -16.78 -4.08 10.58
N LEU A 312 -16.48 -2.84 10.95
CA LEU A 312 -16.45 -2.37 12.33
C LEU A 312 -17.59 -1.37 12.56
N LYS A 313 -18.38 -1.61 13.61
CA LYS A 313 -19.55 -0.79 14.00
C LYS A 313 -19.29 -0.10 15.34
N ALA A 314 -19.64 1.18 15.43
CA ALA A 314 -19.57 1.94 16.67
C ALA A 314 -20.53 3.15 16.65
N PRO A 315 -20.92 3.69 17.80
CA PRO A 315 -21.60 4.97 17.87
C PRO A 315 -20.67 6.17 17.64
N LEU A 316 -19.35 6.01 17.82
CA LEU A 316 -18.37 7.09 17.69
C LEU A 316 -17.18 6.67 16.82
N PHE A 317 -16.78 7.57 15.94
CA PHE A 317 -15.64 7.43 15.04
C PHE A 317 -14.68 8.60 15.22
N SER A 318 -13.39 8.33 15.29
CA SER A 318 -12.33 9.34 15.34
C SER A 318 -11.42 9.18 14.12
N ASP A 319 -11.38 10.21 13.26
CA ASP A 319 -10.47 10.24 12.13
C ASP A 319 -9.13 10.85 12.56
N CYS A 320 -8.11 10.00 12.63
CA CYS A 320 -6.74 10.34 12.95
C CYS A 320 -5.78 9.94 11.81
N THR A 321 -6.29 9.81 10.59
CA THR A 321 -5.54 9.36 9.41
C THR A 321 -4.52 10.38 8.91
N GLY A 322 -4.65 11.63 9.31
CA GLY A 322 -3.84 12.74 8.81
C GLY A 322 -4.38 13.34 7.50
N ASP A 323 -5.11 12.55 6.73
CA ASP A 323 -5.68 12.95 5.43
C ASP A 323 -7.21 13.12 5.46
N GLY A 324 -7.86 12.92 6.63
CA GLY A 324 -9.31 12.99 6.76
C GLY A 324 -10.05 11.86 6.00
N THR A 325 -9.46 10.68 5.95
CA THR A 325 -9.94 9.56 5.12
C THR A 325 -11.37 9.15 5.47
N ILE A 326 -11.72 9.07 6.75
CA ILE A 326 -13.08 8.68 7.18
C ILE A 326 -14.09 9.76 6.82
N GLY A 327 -13.75 11.04 7.02
CA GLY A 327 -14.59 12.16 6.61
C GLY A 327 -14.83 12.16 5.10
N TYR A 328 -13.78 11.95 4.31
CA TYR A 328 -13.86 11.85 2.84
C TYR A 328 -14.75 10.69 2.39
N LEU A 329 -14.53 9.49 2.92
CA LEU A 329 -15.32 8.29 2.60
C LEU A 329 -16.78 8.42 3.03
N ALA A 330 -17.07 9.19 4.08
CA ALA A 330 -18.42 9.48 4.55
C ALA A 330 -19.12 10.60 3.74
N GLY A 331 -18.44 11.24 2.80
CA GLY A 331 -18.99 12.31 1.98
C GLY A 331 -19.08 13.66 2.70
N ALA A 332 -18.25 13.88 3.73
CA ALA A 332 -18.16 15.18 4.40
C ALA A 332 -17.55 16.23 3.47
N ASP A 333 -17.96 17.48 3.65
CA ASP A 333 -17.34 18.60 2.96
C ASP A 333 -15.87 18.75 3.38
N TYR A 334 -14.99 19.03 2.42
CA TYR A 334 -13.58 19.24 2.68
C TYR A 334 -12.97 20.31 1.78
N ASN A 335 -11.90 20.93 2.26
CA ASN A 335 -11.05 21.83 1.48
C ASN A 335 -9.68 21.17 1.26
N MET A 336 -9.12 21.38 0.08
CA MET A 336 -7.76 20.96 -0.26
C MET A 336 -7.05 22.07 -1.03
N GLY A 337 -5.81 22.36 -0.65
CA GLY A 337 -5.04 23.45 -1.21
C GLY A 337 -4.94 24.64 -0.24
N ARG A 338 -4.76 25.83 -0.81
CA ARG A 338 -4.63 27.06 -0.01
C ARG A 338 -5.81 27.96 -0.24
N GLU A 339 -6.36 28.51 0.84
CA GLU A 339 -7.41 29.52 0.83
C GLU A 339 -6.88 30.88 0.32
N SER A 340 -7.76 31.73 -0.13
CA SER A 340 -7.39 33.11 -0.48
C SER A 340 -7.18 33.95 0.77
N ARG A 341 -6.34 35.00 0.64
CA ARG A 341 -6.14 36.01 1.69
C ARG A 341 -7.45 36.67 2.14
N ALA A 342 -8.38 36.87 1.23
CA ALA A 342 -9.64 37.51 1.51
C ALA A 342 -10.58 36.66 2.39
N GLU A 343 -10.39 35.33 2.42
CA GLU A 343 -11.29 34.43 3.13
C GLU A 343 -11.11 34.50 4.65
N TYR A 344 -9.86 34.53 5.13
CA TYR A 344 -9.55 34.57 6.57
C TYR A 344 -8.65 35.73 6.99
N GLY A 345 -8.27 36.61 6.08
CA GLY A 345 -7.44 37.79 6.37
C GLY A 345 -5.96 37.48 6.64
N GLU A 346 -5.47 36.34 6.23
CA GLU A 346 -4.08 35.92 6.49
C GLU A 346 -3.10 36.57 5.50
N GLU A 347 -2.12 37.30 6.00
CA GLU A 347 -1.19 38.08 5.16
C GLU A 347 -0.33 37.21 4.25
N LEU A 348 0.02 35.99 4.66
CA LEU A 348 0.85 35.06 3.90
C LEU A 348 0.06 34.17 2.94
N ALA A 349 -1.27 34.18 3.01
CA ALA A 349 -2.12 33.45 2.08
C ALA A 349 -2.04 34.03 0.66
N PRO A 350 -2.23 33.23 -0.39
CA PRO A 350 -2.26 33.71 -1.77
C PRO A 350 -3.43 34.65 -2.00
N ILE A 351 -3.35 35.53 -3.01
CA ILE A 351 -4.43 36.44 -3.37
C ILE A 351 -5.67 35.69 -3.85
N GLN A 352 -5.46 34.62 -4.62
CA GLN A 352 -6.49 33.68 -5.11
C GLN A 352 -6.27 32.30 -4.52
N PRO A 353 -7.34 31.53 -4.24
CA PRO A 353 -7.18 30.15 -3.76
C PRO A 353 -6.56 29.27 -4.83
N ASP A 354 -5.82 28.27 -4.43
CA ASP A 354 -5.24 27.27 -5.33
C ASP A 354 -5.31 25.85 -4.75
N LYS A 355 -4.94 24.85 -5.55
CA LYS A 355 -4.92 23.44 -5.13
C LYS A 355 -3.52 22.96 -4.68
N MET A 356 -2.63 23.88 -4.34
CA MET A 356 -1.29 23.52 -3.89
C MET A 356 -1.33 22.97 -2.47
N THR A 357 -0.79 21.80 -2.29
CA THR A 357 -0.54 21.17 -0.98
C THR A 357 0.93 21.28 -0.60
N MET A 358 1.29 20.84 0.60
CA MET A 358 2.69 20.75 0.98
C MET A 358 3.43 19.81 0.03
N GLY A 359 4.62 20.22 -0.40
CA GLY A 359 5.47 19.42 -1.28
C GLY A 359 5.97 18.17 -0.59
N SER A 360 6.22 17.12 -1.38
CA SER A 360 6.88 15.90 -0.90
C SER A 360 8.25 16.20 -0.33
N SER A 361 8.59 15.58 0.80
CA SER A 361 9.88 15.71 1.44
C SER A 361 10.66 14.42 1.37
N VAL A 362 11.90 14.48 0.93
CA VAL A 362 12.86 13.36 1.02
C VAL A 362 13.81 13.65 2.16
N GLN A 363 13.87 12.75 3.13
CA GLN A 363 14.76 12.87 4.28
C GLN A 363 15.90 11.86 4.18
N TRP A 364 17.08 12.31 4.51
CA TRP A 364 18.27 11.45 4.62
C TRP A 364 19.17 11.94 5.76
N TYR A 365 20.04 11.07 6.22
CA TYR A 365 21.15 11.47 7.07
C TYR A 365 22.46 11.11 6.41
N SER A 366 23.49 11.88 6.70
CA SER A 366 24.86 11.66 6.23
C SER A 366 25.82 11.60 7.41
N ALA A 367 26.92 10.88 7.23
CA ALA A 367 28.01 10.82 8.20
C ALA A 367 29.29 11.39 7.61
N ASP A 368 30.00 12.16 8.40
CA ASP A 368 31.35 12.57 8.04
C ASP A 368 32.27 11.33 8.04
N LYS A 369 32.94 11.09 6.92
CA LYS A 369 33.90 9.99 6.77
C LYS A 369 35.31 10.36 7.24
N GLY A 370 35.56 11.61 7.68
CA GLY A 370 36.85 12.12 8.07
C GLY A 370 37.87 12.22 6.91
N LYS A 371 37.43 12.09 5.66
CA LYS A 371 38.22 12.19 4.46
C LYS A 371 37.42 12.65 3.26
N PRO A 372 38.01 13.30 2.26
CA PRO A 372 37.34 13.63 1.01
C PRO A 372 36.77 12.38 0.37
N THR A 373 35.46 12.37 0.15
CA THR A 373 34.74 11.25 -0.45
C THR A 373 33.97 11.77 -1.66
N ARG A 374 34.12 11.10 -2.80
CA ARG A 374 33.29 11.43 -3.97
C ARG A 374 31.85 11.06 -3.72
N PHE A 375 30.94 11.95 -4.07
CA PHE A 375 29.52 11.62 -4.13
C PHE A 375 29.31 10.54 -5.20
N PRO A 376 28.59 9.45 -4.89
CA PRO A 376 28.37 8.40 -5.88
C PRO A 376 27.60 8.97 -7.08
N ILE A 377 28.12 8.74 -8.29
CA ILE A 377 27.42 9.09 -9.52
C ILE A 377 26.47 7.93 -9.83
N PHE A 378 25.18 8.18 -9.65
CA PHE A 378 24.15 7.21 -10.02
C PHE A 378 23.93 7.27 -11.54
N SER A 379 23.72 6.13 -12.20
CA SER A 379 23.48 6.06 -13.64
C SER A 379 22.24 6.87 -14.09
N TYR A 380 21.29 7.07 -13.21
CA TYR A 380 20.12 7.93 -13.43
C TYR A 380 20.34 9.41 -13.04
N GLY A 381 21.45 9.73 -12.40
CA GLY A 381 21.79 11.10 -11.98
C GLY A 381 22.01 12.07 -13.15
N CYS A 382 22.21 11.56 -14.36
CA CYS A 382 22.28 12.40 -15.56
C CYS A 382 21.00 13.23 -15.79
N LEU A 383 19.84 12.77 -15.37
CA LEU A 383 18.59 13.53 -15.45
C LEU A 383 18.58 14.75 -14.51
N LEU A 384 19.37 14.72 -13.43
CA LEU A 384 19.51 15.84 -12.50
C LEU A 384 20.46 16.93 -13.02
N TYR A 385 21.40 16.59 -13.93
CA TYR A 385 22.33 17.56 -14.51
C TYR A 385 21.73 18.37 -15.65
N THR A 386 20.66 17.89 -16.28
CA THR A 386 20.02 18.58 -17.41
C THR A 386 18.93 19.57 -16.98
N SER A 387 18.55 19.56 -15.71
CA SER A 387 17.61 20.53 -15.12
C SER A 387 18.14 21.01 -13.78
N PRO A 388 19.05 22.01 -13.77
CA PRO A 388 19.53 22.57 -12.52
C PRO A 388 18.34 23.12 -11.71
N SER A 389 18.26 22.75 -10.44
CA SER A 389 17.22 23.26 -9.55
C SER A 389 17.33 24.78 -9.47
N PRO A 390 16.23 25.52 -9.34
CA PRO A 390 16.26 26.96 -9.12
C PRO A 390 17.11 27.39 -7.91
N ARG A 391 17.38 26.48 -6.99
CA ARG A 391 18.25 26.69 -5.83
C ARG A 391 19.73 26.66 -6.23
N ASP A 392 20.13 25.86 -7.23
CA ASP A 392 21.51 25.77 -7.71
C ASP A 392 21.87 27.00 -8.57
N MET A 393 20.86 27.56 -9.26
CA MET A 393 21.05 28.81 -10.05
C MET A 393 21.26 30.05 -9.18
N ARG A 394 20.85 30.06 -7.91
CA ARG A 394 21.04 31.17 -6.97
C ARG A 394 22.39 31.21 -6.29
N ARG A 395 23.19 30.14 -6.35
CA ARG A 395 24.52 30.06 -5.74
C ARG A 395 25.68 30.46 -6.69
N SER A 396 25.36 30.71 -7.95
CA SER A 396 26.36 31.13 -8.96
C SER A 396 26.41 32.66 -9.20
N ARG A 397 25.93 33.45 -8.21
CA ARG A 397 26.08 34.92 -8.21
C ARG A 397 26.83 35.40 -6.97
#